data_ca5ed69adca23a07edb465de6c07a7e6
#
_entry.id   ca5ed69adca23a07edb465de6c07a7e6
#
_cell.length_a   1.000
_cell.length_b   1.000
_cell.length_c   1.000
_cell.angle_alpha   90.00
_cell.angle_beta   90.00
_cell.angle_gamma   90.00
#
_symmetry.space_group_name_H-M   'P 1'
#
loop_
_entity.id
_entity.type
_entity.pdbx_description
1 polymer ?
#
loop_
_entity_poly.entity_id
_entity_poly.type
_entity_poly.pdbx_seq_one_letter_code
_entity_poly.pdbx_strand_id
1 'polypeptide(L)'
;MLFFGLLSFRTRLCVSQAPNARTVSFLAVSHVFTPACLNDLFPIQRTNDFFDALFGDAEEGAYDIRLVVDPEESDDGELHFYFELHQRAGRCLVCSLTYGLPQVFERHPIINLKGLVSDIASRAGWELDDVWWRIGTTESLSSALHRIPLVLIQNKGK
;
A
#
# COMPACT_ATOMS: atom_id res chain seq x y z
N MET A 1 62.99 -40.58 -8.35
CA MET A 1 61.72 -40.78 -9.06
C MET A 1 60.62 -40.12 -8.24
N LEU A 2 60.25 -38.95 -8.67
CA LEU A 2 59.23 -38.15 -8.00
C LEU A 2 57.86 -38.37 -8.65
N PHE A 3 56.88 -38.83 -7.87
CA PHE A 3 55.46 -38.88 -8.30
C PHE A 3 54.75 -37.62 -7.82
N PHE A 4 54.37 -36.78 -8.76
CA PHE A 4 53.51 -35.65 -8.54
C PHE A 4 52.04 -36.13 -8.58
N GLY A 5 51.38 -36.06 -7.41
CA GLY A 5 49.92 -36.27 -7.33
C GLY A 5 49.19 -34.98 -7.65
N LEU A 6 48.44 -34.94 -8.75
CA LEU A 6 47.52 -33.90 -9.09
C LEU A 6 46.27 -33.97 -8.20
N LEU A 7 46.13 -33.01 -7.25
CA LEU A 7 44.84 -32.74 -6.58
C LEU A 7 43.94 -31.97 -7.53
N SER A 8 42.92 -32.63 -8.02
CA SER A 8 41.85 -32.02 -8.80
C SER A 8 40.90 -31.26 -7.86
N PHE A 9 41.05 -29.92 -7.81
CA PHE A 9 40.10 -29.03 -7.12
C PHE A 9 38.82 -28.95 -7.96
N ARG A 10 37.79 -29.70 -7.59
CA ARG A 10 36.43 -29.49 -8.10
C ARG A 10 35.86 -28.22 -7.50
N THR A 11 35.96 -27.13 -8.20
CA THR A 11 35.21 -25.89 -7.91
C THR A 11 33.72 -26.20 -8.08
N ARG A 12 33.02 -26.32 -6.96
CA ARG A 12 31.54 -26.30 -6.96
C ARG A 12 31.11 -24.89 -7.37
N LEU A 13 30.67 -24.77 -8.62
CA LEU A 13 29.89 -23.62 -9.04
C LEU A 13 28.60 -23.58 -8.17
N CYS A 14 28.55 -22.62 -7.27
CA CYS A 14 27.32 -22.23 -6.59
C CYS A 14 26.44 -21.59 -7.66
N VAL A 15 25.48 -22.34 -8.19
CA VAL A 15 24.43 -21.80 -9.06
C VAL A 15 23.58 -20.89 -8.17
N SER A 16 23.87 -19.59 -8.22
CA SER A 16 23.01 -18.56 -7.67
C SER A 16 21.69 -18.66 -8.43
N GLN A 17 20.65 -19.20 -7.79
CA GLN A 17 19.30 -19.12 -8.31
C GLN A 17 18.97 -17.63 -8.43
N ALA A 18 18.66 -17.18 -9.65
CA ALA A 18 18.15 -15.84 -9.89
C ALA A 18 16.91 -15.64 -8.99
N PRO A 19 16.79 -14.49 -8.30
CA PRO A 19 15.63 -14.23 -7.48
C PRO A 19 14.38 -14.34 -8.35
N ASN A 20 13.36 -15.03 -7.83
CA ASN A 20 12.08 -15.22 -8.49
C ASN A 20 11.50 -13.83 -8.81
N ALA A 21 10.88 -13.61 -9.96
CA ALA A 21 10.31 -12.34 -10.39
C ALA A 21 9.43 -11.68 -9.30
N ARG A 22 8.68 -12.49 -8.53
CA ARG A 22 7.91 -12.02 -7.36
C ARG A 22 8.78 -11.41 -6.25
N THR A 23 9.98 -11.97 -6.01
CA THR A 23 10.90 -11.46 -4.96
C THR A 23 11.50 -10.11 -5.36
N VAL A 24 11.77 -9.90 -6.64
CA VAL A 24 12.28 -8.61 -7.15
C VAL A 24 11.20 -7.54 -7.06
N SER A 25 9.96 -7.88 -7.42
CA SER A 25 8.79 -6.97 -7.34
C SER A 25 8.50 -6.56 -5.89
N PHE A 26 8.44 -7.51 -4.96
CA PHE A 26 8.27 -7.26 -3.52
C PHE A 26 9.32 -6.28 -2.97
N LEU A 27 10.60 -6.52 -3.27
CA LEU A 27 11.68 -5.63 -2.82
C LEU A 27 11.58 -4.24 -3.45
N ALA A 28 11.23 -4.14 -4.73
CA ALA A 28 11.08 -2.87 -5.42
C ALA A 28 9.95 -2.03 -4.81
N VAL A 29 8.78 -2.62 -4.58
CA VAL A 29 7.62 -1.95 -3.97
C VAL A 29 7.95 -1.49 -2.54
N SER A 30 8.55 -2.34 -1.72
CA SER A 30 8.93 -2.01 -0.34
C SER A 30 9.99 -0.91 -0.26
N HIS A 31 10.87 -0.81 -1.25
CA HIS A 31 11.88 0.26 -1.33
C HIS A 31 11.28 1.61 -1.73
N VAL A 32 10.30 1.62 -2.61
CA VAL A 32 9.61 2.85 -3.05
C VAL A 32 8.63 3.33 -1.98
N PHE A 33 7.76 2.44 -1.49
CA PHE A 33 6.69 2.76 -0.54
C PHE A 33 7.08 2.44 0.90
N THR A 34 8.11 3.14 1.39
CA THR A 34 8.52 3.05 2.80
C THR A 34 7.46 3.67 3.72
N PRO A 35 7.45 3.35 5.04
CA PRO A 35 6.54 3.99 5.99
C PRO A 35 6.59 5.52 5.97
N ALA A 36 7.76 6.11 5.76
CA ALA A 36 7.92 7.55 5.63
C ALA A 36 7.22 8.07 4.36
N CYS A 37 7.43 7.40 3.22
CA CYS A 37 6.76 7.71 1.96
C CYS A 37 5.23 7.62 2.07
N LEU A 38 4.72 6.56 2.71
CA LEU A 38 3.27 6.37 2.91
C LEU A 38 2.67 7.45 3.81
N ASN A 39 3.40 7.87 4.86
CA ASN A 39 2.98 9.00 5.70
C ASN A 39 3.02 10.34 4.95
N ASP A 40 3.95 10.55 4.01
CA ASP A 40 3.97 11.74 3.16
C ASP A 40 2.78 11.75 2.19
N LEU A 41 2.43 10.59 1.61
CA LEU A 41 1.29 10.42 0.71
C LEU A 41 -0.04 10.64 1.42
N PHE A 42 -0.17 10.12 2.64
CA PHE A 42 -1.37 10.23 3.45
C PHE A 42 -1.02 10.50 4.93
N PRO A 43 -0.71 11.77 5.30
CA PRO A 43 -0.36 12.12 6.65
C PRO A 43 -1.55 11.96 7.60
N ILE A 44 -1.26 11.61 8.86
CA ILE A 44 -2.29 11.42 9.90
C ILE A 44 -3.17 12.66 10.08
N GLN A 45 -2.64 13.85 9.84
CA GLN A 45 -3.39 15.11 9.89
C GLN A 45 -4.59 15.09 8.94
N ARG A 46 -4.48 14.43 7.78
CA ARG A 46 -5.58 14.31 6.83
C ARG A 46 -6.81 13.61 7.43
N THR A 47 -6.61 12.67 8.39
CA THR A 47 -7.72 12.06 9.13
C THR A 47 -8.44 13.11 10.00
N ASN A 48 -7.70 13.97 10.69
CA ASN A 48 -8.29 15.01 11.52
C ASN A 48 -9.06 16.03 10.66
N ASP A 49 -8.47 16.46 9.54
CA ASP A 49 -9.12 17.37 8.59
C ASP A 49 -10.40 16.74 7.99
N PHE A 50 -10.38 15.43 7.76
CA PHE A 50 -11.54 14.68 7.27
C PHE A 50 -12.70 14.70 8.29
N PHE A 51 -12.40 14.40 9.56
CA PHE A 51 -13.44 14.41 10.61
C PHE A 51 -13.90 15.83 10.96
N ASP A 52 -12.99 16.81 10.95
CA ASP A 52 -13.37 18.21 11.12
C ASP A 52 -14.34 18.67 10.02
N ALA A 53 -14.08 18.28 8.78
CA ALA A 53 -14.98 18.57 7.66
C ALA A 53 -16.34 17.86 7.75
N LEU A 54 -16.41 16.67 8.38
CA LEU A 54 -17.66 15.90 8.53
C LEU A 54 -18.49 16.36 9.74
N PHE A 55 -17.85 16.63 10.87
CA PHE A 55 -18.51 16.84 12.16
C PHE A 55 -18.26 18.23 12.76
N GLY A 56 -17.32 19.01 12.20
CA GLY A 56 -16.89 20.29 12.76
C GLY A 56 -15.93 20.14 13.93
N ASP A 57 -15.50 18.91 14.25
CA ASP A 57 -14.55 18.60 15.31
C ASP A 57 -13.80 17.29 15.00
N ALA A 58 -12.48 17.38 14.87
CA ALA A 58 -11.62 16.23 14.60
C ALA A 58 -11.66 15.16 15.72
N GLU A 59 -11.95 15.58 16.98
CA GLU A 59 -12.04 14.68 18.14
C GLU A 59 -13.28 13.75 18.08
N GLU A 60 -14.30 14.11 17.31
CA GLU A 60 -15.47 13.26 17.09
C GLU A 60 -15.16 12.02 16.23
N GLY A 61 -14.02 11.99 15.56
CA GLY A 61 -13.58 10.86 14.76
C GLY A 61 -13.38 9.58 15.57
N ALA A 62 -13.94 8.47 15.10
CA ALA A 62 -13.86 7.18 15.78
C ALA A 62 -12.59 6.39 15.44
N TYR A 63 -11.85 6.76 14.41
CA TYR A 63 -10.68 6.02 13.92
C TYR A 63 -9.63 6.95 13.32
N ASP A 64 -8.40 6.46 13.28
CA ASP A 64 -7.32 7.03 12.50
C ASP A 64 -7.19 6.27 11.18
N ILE A 65 -6.94 6.99 10.09
CA ILE A 65 -6.74 6.41 8.75
C ILE A 65 -5.24 6.37 8.48
N ARG A 66 -4.74 5.20 8.07
CA ARG A 66 -3.36 5.02 7.64
C ARG A 66 -3.33 4.39 6.26
N LEU A 67 -2.48 4.90 5.38
CA LEU A 67 -2.19 4.26 4.12
C LEU A 67 -1.10 3.24 4.32
N VAL A 68 -1.35 2.00 3.89
CA VAL A 68 -0.36 0.91 3.89
C VAL A 68 -0.29 0.28 2.51
N VAL A 69 0.86 -0.31 2.16
CA VAL A 69 1.04 -1.07 0.92
C VAL A 69 1.12 -2.55 1.26
N ASP A 70 0.59 -3.39 0.40
CA ASP A 70 0.80 -4.84 0.44
C ASP A 70 1.81 -5.24 -0.64
N PRO A 71 3.08 -5.46 -0.27
CA PRO A 71 4.10 -5.81 -1.24
C PRO A 71 3.97 -7.26 -1.74
N GLU A 72 3.26 -8.14 -1.01
CA GLU A 72 3.07 -9.54 -1.41
C GLU A 72 2.02 -9.67 -2.52
N GLU A 73 1.01 -8.81 -2.48
CA GLU A 73 -0.03 -8.75 -3.50
C GLU A 73 0.32 -7.80 -4.65
N SER A 74 1.38 -6.98 -4.50
CA SER A 74 1.81 -6.00 -5.51
C SER A 74 2.85 -6.57 -6.47
N ASP A 75 2.81 -6.11 -7.73
CA ASP A 75 3.79 -6.44 -8.78
C ASP A 75 4.10 -5.22 -9.68
N ASP A 76 4.84 -5.44 -10.77
CA ASP A 76 5.25 -4.38 -11.70
C ASP A 76 4.10 -3.73 -12.48
N GLY A 77 2.91 -4.30 -12.43
CA GLY A 77 1.72 -3.84 -13.17
C GLY A 77 0.51 -3.60 -12.28
N GLU A 78 0.55 -4.04 -11.02
CA GLU A 78 -0.56 -3.90 -10.08
C GLU A 78 -0.03 -3.60 -8.68
N LEU A 79 -0.49 -2.50 -8.07
CA LEU A 79 -0.13 -2.08 -6.73
C LEU A 79 -1.34 -2.15 -5.81
N HIS A 80 -1.17 -2.85 -4.69
CA HIS A 80 -2.19 -3.03 -3.66
C HIS A 80 -1.88 -2.18 -2.44
N PHE A 81 -2.79 -1.27 -2.13
CA PHE A 81 -2.78 -0.44 -0.93
C PHE A 81 -4.04 -0.68 -0.12
N TYR A 82 -3.97 -0.33 1.16
CA TYR A 82 -5.12 -0.33 2.05
C TYR A 82 -5.17 0.98 2.83
N PHE A 83 -6.36 1.53 3.00
CA PHE A 83 -6.64 2.46 4.08
C PHE A 83 -6.99 1.63 5.31
N GLU A 84 -6.08 1.56 6.26
CA GLU A 84 -6.35 0.96 7.57
C GLU A 84 -7.06 1.96 8.48
N LEU A 85 -8.17 1.52 9.06
CA LEU A 85 -8.99 2.28 10.00
C LEU A 85 -8.73 1.75 11.40
N HIS A 86 -7.91 2.47 12.17
CA HIS A 86 -7.51 2.10 13.52
C HIS A 86 -8.41 2.78 14.54
N GLN A 87 -9.11 2.03 15.37
CA GLN A 87 -10.00 2.57 16.41
C GLN A 87 -9.25 3.52 17.34
N ARG A 88 -9.83 4.69 17.58
CA ARG A 88 -9.36 5.64 18.62
C ARG A 88 -9.80 5.17 20.00
N ALA A 89 -8.99 5.47 21.01
CA ALA A 89 -9.28 5.10 22.40
C ALA A 89 -10.62 5.67 22.86
N GLY A 90 -11.44 4.81 23.47
CA GLY A 90 -12.78 5.19 23.98
C GLY A 90 -13.86 5.40 22.91
N ARG A 91 -13.56 5.17 21.62
CA ARG A 91 -14.54 5.25 20.53
C ARG A 91 -14.95 3.83 20.07
N CYS A 92 -16.08 3.73 19.40
CA CYS A 92 -16.54 2.46 18.80
C CYS A 92 -16.36 2.53 17.28
N LEU A 93 -15.39 1.79 16.74
CA LEU A 93 -15.15 1.74 15.31
C LEU A 93 -16.35 1.14 14.56
N VAL A 94 -16.83 -0.02 15.01
CA VAL A 94 -17.95 -0.72 14.37
C VAL A 94 -19.23 0.14 14.31
N CYS A 95 -19.52 0.88 15.40
CA CYS A 95 -20.70 1.77 15.45
C CYS A 95 -20.57 3.00 14.54
N SER A 96 -19.33 3.36 14.17
CA SER A 96 -19.03 4.57 13.39
C SER A 96 -18.73 4.27 11.92
N LEU A 97 -18.70 3.00 11.53
CA LEU A 97 -18.60 2.62 10.13
C LEU A 97 -19.96 2.80 9.46
N THR A 98 -20.00 3.67 8.48
CA THR A 98 -21.21 3.89 7.66
C THR A 98 -21.17 2.97 6.44
N TYR A 99 -22.35 2.47 6.02
CA TYR A 99 -22.50 1.87 4.72
C TYR A 99 -22.11 2.91 3.65
N GLY A 100 -21.25 2.49 2.71
CA GLY A 100 -20.79 3.38 1.66
C GLY A 100 -19.55 4.20 2.01
N LEU A 101 -18.82 3.87 3.09
CA LEU A 101 -17.57 4.56 3.42
C LEU A 101 -16.54 4.61 2.27
N PRO A 102 -16.35 3.53 1.45
CA PRO A 102 -15.52 3.62 0.25
C PRO A 102 -15.98 4.71 -0.72
N GLN A 103 -17.27 4.87 -0.94
CA GLN A 103 -17.85 5.91 -1.81
C GLN A 103 -17.65 7.31 -1.22
N VAL A 104 -17.65 7.44 0.11
CA VAL A 104 -17.28 8.69 0.79
C VAL A 104 -15.81 9.01 0.51
N PHE A 105 -14.91 8.03 0.67
CA PHE A 105 -13.48 8.21 0.41
C PHE A 105 -13.21 8.62 -1.04
N GLU A 106 -13.90 8.00 -1.99
CA GLU A 106 -13.76 8.30 -3.43
C GLU A 106 -14.10 9.76 -3.76
N ARG A 107 -15.09 10.34 -3.06
CA ARG A 107 -15.65 11.65 -3.39
C ARG A 107 -15.22 12.78 -2.46
N HIS A 108 -14.70 12.44 -1.27
CA HIS A 108 -14.41 13.45 -0.25
C HIS A 108 -13.14 14.26 -0.61
N PRO A 109 -13.23 15.60 -0.65
CA PRO A 109 -12.13 16.45 -1.11
C PRO A 109 -10.89 16.39 -0.21
N ILE A 110 -11.05 16.14 1.10
CA ILE A 110 -9.92 15.98 2.02
C ILE A 110 -9.18 14.65 1.77
N ILE A 111 -9.93 13.58 1.55
CA ILE A 111 -9.32 12.28 1.18
C ILE A 111 -8.59 12.43 -0.17
N ASN A 112 -9.19 13.15 -1.11
CA ASN A 112 -8.62 13.47 -2.43
C ASN A 112 -8.00 12.23 -3.11
N LEU A 113 -8.82 11.19 -3.26
CA LEU A 113 -8.35 9.90 -3.75
C LEU A 113 -7.69 9.98 -5.13
N LYS A 114 -8.21 10.85 -6.02
CA LYS A 114 -7.60 11.06 -7.35
C LYS A 114 -6.20 11.67 -7.27
N GLY A 115 -5.99 12.63 -6.38
CA GLY A 115 -4.66 13.20 -6.13
C GLY A 115 -3.71 12.17 -5.54
N LEU A 116 -4.19 11.38 -4.56
CA LEU A 116 -3.41 10.30 -3.97
C LEU A 116 -2.97 9.25 -5.02
N VAL A 117 -3.88 8.82 -5.90
CA VAL A 117 -3.56 7.89 -7.00
C VAL A 117 -2.50 8.48 -7.94
N SER A 118 -2.61 9.77 -8.27
CA SER A 118 -1.61 10.47 -9.08
C SER A 118 -0.23 10.48 -8.41
N ASP A 119 -0.18 10.76 -7.11
CA ASP A 119 1.06 10.79 -6.35
C ASP A 119 1.70 9.39 -6.22
N ILE A 120 0.88 8.35 -6.02
CA ILE A 120 1.34 6.95 -6.00
C ILE A 120 1.90 6.56 -7.37
N ALA A 121 1.17 6.83 -8.46
CA ALA A 121 1.61 6.54 -9.82
C ALA A 121 2.95 7.21 -10.15
N SER A 122 3.09 8.49 -9.80
CA SER A 122 4.33 9.25 -9.98
C SER A 122 5.51 8.62 -9.22
N ARG A 123 5.30 8.16 -7.98
CA ARG A 123 6.35 7.51 -7.19
C ARG A 123 6.70 6.11 -7.72
N ALA A 124 5.73 5.42 -8.30
CA ALA A 124 5.94 4.15 -9.00
C ALA A 124 6.62 4.31 -10.37
N GLY A 125 6.76 5.55 -10.88
CA GLY A 125 7.28 5.83 -12.21
C GLY A 125 6.28 5.48 -13.33
N TRP A 126 4.97 5.49 -13.02
CA TRP A 126 3.89 5.23 -13.98
C TRP A 126 3.34 6.53 -14.56
N GLU A 127 3.01 6.51 -15.86
CA GLU A 127 2.28 7.61 -16.48
C GLU A 127 0.82 7.57 -16.04
N LEU A 128 0.27 8.72 -15.60
CA LEU A 128 -1.08 8.79 -15.02
C LEU A 128 -2.16 8.36 -16.01
N ASP A 129 -2.00 8.67 -17.28
CA ASP A 129 -2.96 8.32 -18.36
C ASP A 129 -3.07 6.80 -18.59
N ASP A 130 -2.07 6.05 -18.12
CA ASP A 130 -2.01 4.59 -18.21
C ASP A 130 -2.44 3.90 -16.91
N VAL A 131 -2.91 4.65 -15.90
CA VAL A 131 -3.31 4.08 -14.62
C VAL A 131 -4.82 3.98 -14.50
N TRP A 132 -5.30 2.78 -14.28
CA TRP A 132 -6.64 2.50 -13.80
C TRP A 132 -6.60 2.15 -12.31
N TRP A 133 -7.63 2.53 -11.56
CA TRP A 133 -7.70 2.24 -10.13
C TRP A 133 -9.11 1.92 -9.67
N ARG A 134 -9.22 1.22 -8.57
CA ARG A 134 -10.48 0.92 -7.90
C ARG A 134 -10.31 0.94 -6.39
N ILE A 135 -11.37 1.35 -5.69
CA ILE A 135 -11.51 1.20 -4.25
C ILE A 135 -12.44 0.00 -3.97
N GLY A 136 -12.08 -0.83 -3.01
CA GLY A 136 -12.87 -2.02 -2.64
C GLY A 136 -13.85 -1.73 -1.50
N THR A 137 -14.52 -2.77 -1.03
CA THR A 137 -15.42 -2.70 0.13
C THR A 137 -14.63 -2.73 1.43
N THR A 138 -15.23 -2.17 2.50
CA THR A 138 -14.63 -2.22 3.83
C THR A 138 -14.57 -3.66 4.34
N GLU A 139 -13.39 -4.10 4.76
CA GLU A 139 -13.11 -5.41 5.33
C GLU A 139 -12.85 -5.28 6.83
N SER A 140 -13.42 -6.19 7.62
CA SER A 140 -13.21 -6.25 9.07
C SER A 140 -12.09 -7.23 9.40
N LEU A 141 -10.97 -6.74 9.94
CA LEU A 141 -9.88 -7.59 10.44
C LEU A 141 -10.06 -7.90 11.92
N SER A 142 -10.59 -6.94 12.67
CA SER A 142 -10.96 -7.10 14.08
C SER A 142 -12.00 -6.05 14.47
N SER A 143 -12.46 -6.06 15.71
CA SER A 143 -13.34 -5.01 16.24
C SER A 143 -12.69 -3.62 16.28
N ALA A 144 -11.36 -3.56 16.30
CA ALA A 144 -10.57 -2.32 16.41
C ALA A 144 -9.81 -1.95 15.13
N LEU A 145 -9.85 -2.81 14.10
CA LEU A 145 -9.13 -2.61 12.84
C LEU A 145 -9.97 -3.05 11.65
N HIS A 146 -10.22 -2.13 10.75
CA HIS A 146 -10.83 -2.38 9.44
C HIS A 146 -9.90 -1.86 8.35
N ARG A 147 -10.10 -2.30 7.12
CA ARG A 147 -9.37 -1.81 5.97
C ARG A 147 -10.25 -1.64 4.74
N ILE A 148 -9.85 -0.72 3.87
CA ILE A 148 -10.50 -0.48 2.58
C ILE A 148 -9.42 -0.65 1.51
N PRO A 149 -9.54 -1.64 0.60
CA PRO A 149 -8.58 -1.85 -0.47
C PRO A 149 -8.58 -0.70 -1.49
N LEU A 150 -7.38 -0.32 -1.93
CA LEU A 150 -7.14 0.57 -3.06
C LEU A 150 -6.14 -0.10 -4.00
N VAL A 151 -6.60 -0.45 -5.19
CA VAL A 151 -5.77 -1.15 -6.19
C VAL A 151 -5.53 -0.23 -7.38
N LEU A 152 -4.26 -0.10 -7.77
CA LEU A 152 -3.84 0.61 -8.96
C LEU A 152 -3.30 -0.39 -9.98
N ILE A 153 -3.72 -0.26 -11.23
CA ILE A 153 -3.32 -1.15 -12.34
C ILE A 153 -2.73 -0.31 -13.45
N GLN A 154 -1.51 -0.63 -13.85
CA GLN A 154 -0.86 -0.02 -14.99
C GLN A 154 -1.33 -0.67 -16.29
N ASN A 155 -1.94 0.09 -17.19
CA ASN A 155 -2.19 -0.31 -18.57
C ASN A 155 -0.86 -0.25 -19.33
N LYS A 156 -0.12 -1.37 -19.36
CA LYS A 156 1.01 -1.50 -20.28
C LYS A 156 0.40 -1.63 -21.68
N GLY A 157 0.22 -0.49 -22.40
CA GLY A 157 -0.27 -0.48 -23.75
C GLY A 157 0.43 -1.54 -24.62
N LYS A 158 -0.36 -2.31 -25.37
CA LYS A 158 0.16 -3.27 -26.36
C LYS A 158 0.90 -2.55 -27.47
#